data_311b67f8abe54cdb703f654bc932f06d
#
_entry.id   311b67f8abe54cdb703f654bc932f06d
#
_cell.length_a   1.000
_cell.length_b   1.000
_cell.length_c   1.000
_cell.angle_alpha   90.00
_cell.angle_beta   90.00
_cell.angle_gamma   90.00
#
_symmetry.space_group_name_H-M   'P 1'
#
loop_
_entity.id
_entity.type
_entity.pdbx_description
1 polymer ?
#
loop_
_entity_poly.entity_id
_entity_poly.type
_entity_poly.pdbx_seq_one_letter_code
_entity_poly.pdbx_strand_id
1 'polypeptide(L)'
;MTQLQRKRPTIADVARTAGVSIGTVSNFINGTAGLKDGTRDRIEKAIAALMYRPSSFARSLPGRPPQRLKNLDHLPRLLVAGRVSVDFLCRVDVLPHRDDRITASHIEKALGGPAANLAVAAAGVGAPYALDVELATAVGQDAESDWALGALSKLGVHALPIRSTPNNRLSQAIVIIERNGSRTIISEPFELGEVDLTANLEIKPELRPACLHIEGFHYDTMTASIERFHQAGWKVSLHSAGLPRSARTPEVFARMIRQIDLTFINDVMMREIFGFRTGVATMIEEVRLILSRVKPRGTVVLTLGEFGAVVFPSTGGPRIEVPALPVNRVDATGAGDSFAGIFLSLWLHGASLETAARYAAIGASLTTTVEGAQGYIADFTTLKATALANDVMAS
;
A
#
# COMPACT_ATOMS: atom_id res chain seq x y z
N MET A 1 -16.64 24.12 27.81
CA MET A 1 -15.79 23.03 28.31
C MET A 1 -14.70 22.78 27.32
N THR A 2 -13.49 23.21 27.66
CA THR A 2 -12.32 23.23 26.78
C THR A 2 -11.79 21.80 26.60
N GLN A 3 -11.91 21.22 25.40
CA GLN A 3 -11.25 19.95 25.07
C GLN A 3 -9.74 20.17 25.12
N LEU A 4 -9.09 19.60 26.13
CA LEU A 4 -7.64 19.49 26.22
C LEU A 4 -7.15 18.70 25.00
N GLN A 5 -6.44 19.35 24.08
CA GLN A 5 -5.67 18.70 23.02
C GLN A 5 -4.70 17.71 23.69
N ARG A 6 -4.96 16.42 23.59
CA ARG A 6 -4.01 15.38 24.01
C ARG A 6 -2.77 15.50 23.14
N LYS A 7 -1.69 15.97 23.73
CA LYS A 7 -0.37 16.08 23.10
C LYS A 7 0.04 14.71 22.55
N ARG A 8 0.43 14.64 21.27
CA ARG A 8 0.87 13.39 20.64
C ARG A 8 2.03 12.79 21.45
N PRO A 9 2.03 11.47 21.72
CA PRO A 9 3.15 10.82 22.40
C PRO A 9 4.45 11.04 21.62
N THR A 10 5.54 11.24 22.34
CA THR A 10 6.86 11.46 21.79
C THR A 10 7.76 10.26 22.04
N ILE A 11 8.89 10.17 21.33
CA ILE A 11 9.92 9.14 21.59
C ILE A 11 10.40 9.18 23.05
N ALA A 12 10.39 10.36 23.68
CA ALA A 12 10.72 10.52 25.10
C ALA A 12 9.66 9.88 26.01
N ASP A 13 8.40 9.88 25.62
CA ASP A 13 7.34 9.22 26.37
C ASP A 13 7.46 7.69 26.27
N VAL A 14 7.79 7.16 25.08
CA VAL A 14 8.12 5.74 24.89
C VAL A 14 9.31 5.33 25.75
N ALA A 15 10.39 6.10 25.73
CA ALA A 15 11.59 5.84 26.53
C ALA A 15 11.28 5.80 28.02
N ARG A 16 10.47 6.73 28.50
CA ARG A 16 10.01 6.80 29.90
C ARG A 16 9.15 5.59 30.27
N THR A 17 8.19 5.23 29.43
CA THR A 17 7.28 4.09 29.66
C THR A 17 8.02 2.76 29.61
N ALA A 18 8.98 2.60 28.71
CA ALA A 18 9.80 1.40 28.58
C ALA A 18 10.93 1.30 29.62
N GLY A 19 11.21 2.36 30.37
CA GLY A 19 12.33 2.44 31.33
C GLY A 19 13.70 2.31 30.65
N VAL A 20 13.89 2.99 29.51
CA VAL A 20 15.15 2.99 28.73
C VAL A 20 15.50 4.40 28.28
N SER A 21 16.71 4.60 27.74
CA SER A 21 17.11 5.89 27.18
C SER A 21 16.41 6.18 25.84
N ILE A 22 16.26 7.47 25.49
CA ILE A 22 15.75 7.89 24.18
C ILE A 22 16.60 7.30 23.05
N GLY A 23 17.92 7.25 23.24
CA GLY A 23 18.85 6.63 22.27
C GLY A 23 18.57 5.13 22.08
N THR A 24 18.20 4.40 23.14
CA THR A 24 17.84 2.98 23.07
C THR A 24 16.56 2.78 22.25
N VAL A 25 15.53 3.63 22.46
CA VAL A 25 14.31 3.59 21.67
C VAL A 25 14.59 3.98 20.21
N SER A 26 15.40 5.01 19.99
CA SER A 26 15.80 5.43 18.64
C SER A 26 16.55 4.32 17.90
N ASN A 27 17.49 3.66 18.55
CA ASN A 27 18.23 2.52 17.98
C ASN A 27 17.31 1.32 17.71
N PHE A 28 16.33 1.08 18.58
CA PHE A 28 15.29 0.06 18.36
C PHE A 28 14.44 0.39 17.11
N ILE A 29 13.94 1.62 16.99
CA ILE A 29 13.12 2.08 15.86
C ILE A 29 13.92 2.02 14.54
N ASN A 30 15.21 2.34 14.60
CA ASN A 30 16.10 2.36 13.43
C ASN A 30 16.78 1.00 13.15
N GLY A 31 16.52 -0.04 13.94
CA GLY A 31 17.10 -1.38 13.75
C GLY A 31 18.64 -1.42 13.90
N THR A 32 19.26 -0.45 14.57
CA THR A 32 20.73 -0.24 14.56
C THR A 32 21.48 -0.91 15.71
N ALA A 33 20.79 -1.52 16.69
CA ALA A 33 21.44 -2.18 17.83
C ALA A 33 20.81 -3.54 18.14
N GLY A 34 21.65 -4.53 18.43
CA GLY A 34 21.24 -5.80 19.04
C GLY A 34 20.82 -5.55 20.48
N LEU A 35 19.52 -5.41 20.71
CA LEU A 35 18.97 -5.26 22.06
C LEU A 35 18.72 -6.65 22.68
N LYS A 36 18.91 -6.74 24.00
CA LYS A 36 18.48 -7.93 24.77
C LYS A 36 16.95 -8.08 24.65
N ASP A 37 16.48 -9.31 24.54
CA ASP A 37 15.06 -9.63 24.31
C ASP A 37 14.12 -8.92 25.30
N GLY A 38 14.42 -8.93 26.58
CA GLY A 38 13.60 -8.23 27.59
C GLY A 38 13.58 -6.70 27.49
N THR A 39 14.56 -6.08 26.82
CA THR A 39 14.54 -4.63 26.53
C THR A 39 13.69 -4.35 25.29
N ARG A 40 13.77 -5.21 24.30
CA ARG A 40 12.95 -5.18 23.10
C ARG A 40 11.46 -5.24 23.47
N ASP A 41 11.06 -6.24 24.26
CA ASP A 41 9.67 -6.44 24.69
C ASP A 41 9.10 -5.23 25.44
N ARG A 42 9.91 -4.58 26.31
CA ARG A 42 9.47 -3.39 27.04
C ARG A 42 9.24 -2.20 26.11
N ILE A 43 10.08 -2.03 25.08
CA ILE A 43 9.91 -0.95 24.09
C ILE A 43 8.69 -1.22 23.22
N GLU A 44 8.49 -2.44 22.76
CA GLU A 44 7.32 -2.85 21.95
C GLU A 44 6.01 -2.60 22.72
N LYS A 45 5.94 -3.03 23.98
CA LYS A 45 4.77 -2.77 24.85
C LYS A 45 4.53 -1.28 25.07
N ALA A 46 5.58 -0.48 25.27
CA ALA A 46 5.45 0.97 25.47
C ALA A 46 4.97 1.68 24.18
N ILE A 47 5.47 1.28 23.02
CA ILE A 47 5.01 1.78 21.71
C ILE A 47 3.52 1.47 21.52
N ALA A 48 3.10 0.24 21.78
CA ALA A 48 1.71 -0.19 21.68
C ALA A 48 0.80 0.57 22.65
N ALA A 49 1.16 0.63 23.95
CA ALA A 49 0.36 1.28 24.99
C ALA A 49 0.16 2.79 24.75
N LEU A 50 1.18 3.46 24.21
CA LEU A 50 1.14 4.89 23.91
C LEU A 50 0.60 5.17 22.50
N MET A 51 0.36 4.14 21.68
CA MET A 51 0.12 4.29 20.25
C MET A 51 1.15 5.26 19.62
N TYR A 52 2.42 5.16 20.10
CA TYR A 52 3.48 6.05 19.64
C TYR A 52 3.82 5.76 18.19
N ARG A 53 4.01 6.82 17.46
CA ARG A 53 4.36 6.79 16.02
C ARG A 53 5.59 7.63 15.78
N PRO A 54 6.68 7.04 15.27
CA PRO A 54 7.80 7.82 14.80
C PRO A 54 7.31 8.77 13.69
N SER A 55 7.60 10.07 13.79
CA SER A 55 7.30 11.01 12.72
C SER A 55 8.08 10.61 11.46
N SER A 56 7.48 10.83 10.27
CA SER A 56 8.17 10.67 8.99
C SER A 56 9.47 11.51 8.95
N PHE A 57 9.48 12.64 9.63
CA PHE A 57 10.65 13.51 9.80
C PHE A 57 11.77 12.83 10.63
N ALA A 58 11.46 12.00 11.60
CA ALA A 58 12.48 11.26 12.38
C ALA A 58 13.14 10.13 11.56
N ARG A 59 12.46 9.63 10.52
CA ARG A 59 13.02 8.66 9.55
C ARG A 59 13.79 9.35 8.42
N SER A 60 13.56 10.64 8.16
CA SER A 60 14.20 11.44 7.12
C SER A 60 15.41 12.23 7.60
N LEU A 61 15.84 12.10 8.86
CA LEU A 61 17.14 12.62 9.28
C LEU A 61 18.23 11.96 8.39
N PRO A 62 19.21 12.73 7.85
CA PRO A 62 20.22 12.21 6.95
C PRO A 62 21.20 11.30 7.71
N GLY A 63 20.78 10.07 7.90
CA GLY A 63 21.54 9.04 8.56
C GLY A 63 21.32 7.72 7.86
N ARG A 64 21.98 7.51 6.76
CA ARG A 64 21.97 6.36 5.84
C ARG A 64 20.65 6.19 5.06
N PRO A 65 20.71 6.27 3.72
CA PRO A 65 19.69 5.67 2.87
C PRO A 65 19.53 4.21 3.34
N PRO A 66 18.31 3.63 3.26
CA PRO A 66 18.13 2.22 3.58
C PRO A 66 19.22 1.48 2.82
N GLN A 67 20.12 0.81 3.55
CA GLN A 67 21.20 0.06 2.92
C GLN A 67 20.49 -0.94 2.03
N ARG A 68 20.65 -0.79 0.71
CA ARG A 68 20.28 -1.85 -0.23
C ARG A 68 20.83 -3.13 0.37
N LEU A 69 19.96 -4.04 0.77
CA LEU A 69 20.39 -5.30 1.33
C LEU A 69 21.38 -5.89 0.34
N LYS A 70 22.62 -6.11 0.74
CA LYS A 70 23.72 -6.44 -0.16
C LYS A 70 23.58 -7.79 -0.86
N ASN A 71 22.51 -8.54 -0.55
CA ASN A 71 22.20 -9.81 -1.15
C ASN A 71 20.67 -10.01 -1.11
N LEU A 72 19.95 -9.62 -2.18
CA LEU A 72 18.51 -9.74 -2.30
C LEU A 72 18.09 -11.11 -2.89
N ASP A 73 19.05 -11.89 -3.39
CA ASP A 73 18.78 -13.10 -4.16
C ASP A 73 18.06 -14.21 -3.38
N HIS A 74 18.05 -14.11 -2.04
CA HIS A 74 17.33 -15.04 -1.16
C HIS A 74 15.92 -14.57 -0.79
N LEU A 75 15.56 -13.31 -1.08
CA LEU A 75 14.24 -12.76 -0.75
C LEU A 75 13.23 -13.08 -1.86
N PRO A 76 11.96 -13.31 -1.55
CA PRO A 76 10.94 -13.37 -2.56
C PRO A 76 10.90 -12.07 -3.38
N ARG A 77 10.62 -12.19 -4.68
CA ARG A 77 10.64 -11.07 -5.63
C ARG A 77 9.24 -10.57 -5.91
N LEU A 78 9.04 -9.27 -5.79
CA LEU A 78 7.81 -8.58 -6.17
C LEU A 78 8.13 -7.56 -7.27
N LEU A 79 7.69 -7.85 -8.50
CA LEU A 79 7.69 -6.89 -9.59
C LEU A 79 6.31 -6.24 -9.67
N VAL A 80 6.23 -4.97 -9.37
CA VAL A 80 5.01 -4.18 -9.52
C VAL A 80 5.02 -3.49 -10.88
N ALA A 81 3.93 -3.55 -11.62
CA ALA A 81 3.76 -2.87 -12.89
C ALA A 81 2.57 -1.90 -12.80
N GLY A 82 2.85 -0.61 -12.92
CA GLY A 82 1.82 0.41 -12.81
C GLY A 82 2.37 1.83 -12.71
N ARG A 83 1.50 2.75 -12.32
CA ARG A 83 1.75 4.19 -12.36
C ARG A 83 2.46 4.70 -11.12
N VAL A 84 3.31 5.68 -11.36
CA VAL A 84 3.82 6.63 -10.37
C VAL A 84 3.33 8.03 -10.74
N SER A 85 3.10 8.90 -9.78
CA SER A 85 2.77 10.31 -9.95
C SER A 85 3.46 11.18 -8.92
N VAL A 86 3.35 12.48 -9.08
CA VAL A 86 3.77 13.47 -8.08
C VAL A 86 2.55 14.22 -7.59
N ASP A 87 2.35 14.22 -6.28
CA ASP A 87 1.25 14.90 -5.62
C ASP A 87 1.78 16.14 -4.86
N PHE A 88 1.15 17.30 -5.08
CA PHE A 88 1.39 18.52 -4.30
C PHE A 88 0.29 18.67 -3.26
N LEU A 89 0.62 18.39 -2.01
CA LEU A 89 -0.29 18.48 -0.88
C LEU A 89 -0.33 19.93 -0.38
N CYS A 90 -1.45 20.62 -0.59
CA CYS A 90 -1.66 22.01 -0.21
C CYS A 90 -2.60 22.07 1.00
N ARG A 91 -2.08 22.50 2.17
CA ARG A 91 -2.91 22.67 3.38
C ARG A 91 -3.44 24.08 3.46
N VAL A 92 -4.77 24.18 3.48
CA VAL A 92 -5.52 25.45 3.55
C VAL A 92 -6.51 25.45 4.70
N ASP A 93 -6.97 26.60 5.12
CA ASP A 93 -8.03 26.70 6.13
C ASP A 93 -9.39 26.27 5.57
N VAL A 94 -9.68 26.71 4.36
CA VAL A 94 -10.92 26.45 3.62
C VAL A 94 -10.62 26.42 2.12
N LEU A 95 -11.36 25.64 1.35
CA LEU A 95 -11.24 25.59 -0.11
C LEU A 95 -11.54 26.98 -0.70
N PRO A 96 -10.67 27.55 -1.58
CA PRO A 96 -10.92 28.87 -2.18
C PRO A 96 -12.14 28.83 -3.11
N HIS A 97 -12.88 29.91 -3.11
CA HIS A 97 -13.92 30.18 -4.11
C HIS A 97 -13.30 30.77 -5.39
N ARG A 98 -14.14 30.95 -6.39
CA ARG A 98 -13.70 31.62 -7.63
C ARG A 98 -13.11 32.97 -7.32
N ASP A 99 -11.98 33.30 -7.96
CA ASP A 99 -11.24 34.54 -7.85
C ASP A 99 -10.61 34.85 -6.48
N ASP A 100 -10.68 33.89 -5.51
CA ASP A 100 -10.01 34.03 -4.23
C ASP A 100 -8.50 33.88 -4.37
N ARG A 101 -7.76 34.59 -3.53
CA ARG A 101 -6.35 34.37 -3.25
C ARG A 101 -6.17 34.01 -1.79
N ILE A 102 -5.84 32.77 -1.54
CA ILE A 102 -5.60 32.27 -0.17
C ILE A 102 -4.14 31.92 0.04
N THR A 103 -3.74 31.81 1.29
CA THR A 103 -2.40 31.36 1.68
C THR A 103 -2.49 29.93 2.22
N ALA A 104 -1.75 29.01 1.61
CA ALA A 104 -1.58 27.68 2.16
C ALA A 104 -0.66 27.75 3.38
N SER A 105 -1.00 27.04 4.44
CA SER A 105 -0.11 26.90 5.62
C SER A 105 1.12 26.05 5.31
N HIS A 106 1.00 25.14 4.35
CA HIS A 106 2.09 24.29 3.89
C HIS A 106 1.80 23.74 2.49
N ILE A 107 2.84 23.65 1.67
CA ILE A 107 2.81 22.92 0.39
C ILE A 107 3.95 21.92 0.41
N GLU A 108 3.63 20.65 0.19
CA GLU A 108 4.56 19.54 0.25
C GLU A 108 4.47 18.72 -1.04
N LYS A 109 5.63 18.28 -1.53
CA LYS A 109 5.72 17.36 -2.66
C LYS A 109 5.79 15.93 -2.16
N ALA A 110 4.87 15.10 -2.60
CA ALA A 110 4.74 13.70 -2.21
C ALA A 110 4.76 12.78 -3.43
N LEU A 111 5.20 11.54 -3.24
CA LEU A 111 5.08 10.49 -4.24
C LEU A 111 3.63 10.01 -4.27
N GLY A 112 3.06 9.84 -5.45
CA GLY A 112 1.72 9.33 -5.69
C GLY A 112 1.72 8.15 -6.66
N GLY A 113 0.53 7.67 -6.98
CA GLY A 113 0.28 6.55 -7.87
C GLY A 113 0.06 5.23 -7.13
N PRO A 114 -1.00 4.48 -7.47
CA PRO A 114 -1.37 3.25 -6.75
C PRO A 114 -0.27 2.20 -6.72
N ALA A 115 0.42 1.98 -7.85
CA ALA A 115 1.51 1.02 -7.93
C ALA A 115 2.73 1.44 -7.09
N ALA A 116 3.07 2.73 -7.07
CA ALA A 116 4.15 3.25 -6.23
C ALA A 116 3.81 3.12 -4.74
N ASN A 117 2.58 3.45 -4.34
CA ASN A 117 2.10 3.30 -2.97
C ASN A 117 2.20 1.85 -2.49
N LEU A 118 1.73 0.90 -3.31
CA LEU A 118 1.79 -0.53 -3.02
C LEU A 118 3.23 -1.02 -2.89
N ALA A 119 4.10 -0.64 -3.85
CA ALA A 119 5.51 -1.04 -3.84
C ALA A 119 6.23 -0.52 -2.58
N VAL A 120 5.98 0.73 -2.20
CA VAL A 120 6.54 1.34 -0.98
C VAL A 120 6.02 0.64 0.28
N ALA A 121 4.72 0.34 0.33
CA ALA A 121 4.15 -0.39 1.47
C ALA A 121 4.77 -1.79 1.60
N ALA A 122 4.93 -2.53 0.49
CA ALA A 122 5.56 -3.83 0.47
C ALA A 122 7.03 -3.78 0.90
N ALA A 123 7.82 -2.83 0.38
CA ALA A 123 9.22 -2.64 0.76
C ALA A 123 9.38 -2.26 2.25
N GLY A 124 8.40 -1.55 2.80
CA GLY A 124 8.41 -1.07 4.19
C GLY A 124 8.19 -2.14 5.23
N VAL A 125 7.59 -3.29 4.91
CA VAL A 125 7.29 -4.36 5.86
C VAL A 125 8.54 -4.88 6.58
N GLY A 126 9.64 -5.07 5.83
CA GLY A 126 10.91 -5.50 6.40
C GLY A 126 10.90 -6.93 6.95
N ALA A 127 11.97 -7.29 7.65
CA ALA A 127 12.12 -8.65 8.18
C ALA A 127 11.04 -9.00 9.23
N PRO A 128 10.56 -10.27 9.26
CA PRO A 128 11.00 -11.42 8.46
C PRO A 128 10.34 -11.53 7.08
N TYR A 129 9.50 -10.60 6.69
CA TYR A 129 8.73 -10.61 5.44
C TYR A 129 9.27 -9.64 4.38
N ALA A 130 10.57 -9.33 4.44
CA ALA A 130 11.23 -8.46 3.49
C ALA A 130 11.17 -9.03 2.07
N LEU A 131 10.93 -8.18 1.08
CA LEU A 131 10.89 -8.51 -0.34
C LEU A 131 11.97 -7.76 -1.12
N ASP A 132 12.40 -8.35 -2.23
CA ASP A 132 13.05 -7.63 -3.31
C ASP A 132 11.97 -6.98 -4.18
N VAL A 133 11.78 -5.66 -4.04
CA VAL A 133 10.67 -4.93 -4.65
C VAL A 133 11.16 -4.09 -5.82
N GLU A 134 10.60 -4.36 -6.99
CA GLU A 134 10.84 -3.61 -8.22
C GLU A 134 9.54 -2.96 -8.71
N LEU A 135 9.63 -1.78 -9.32
CA LEU A 135 8.51 -1.08 -9.94
C LEU A 135 8.81 -0.77 -11.40
N ALA A 136 8.17 -1.49 -12.32
CA ALA A 136 8.12 -1.15 -13.72
C ALA A 136 7.07 -0.06 -13.94
N THR A 137 7.48 1.10 -14.43
CA THR A 137 6.61 2.27 -14.57
C THR A 137 7.02 3.15 -15.73
N ALA A 138 6.04 3.72 -16.41
CA ALA A 138 6.29 4.73 -17.43
C ALA A 138 6.62 6.08 -16.76
N VAL A 139 7.67 6.75 -17.25
CA VAL A 139 8.11 8.06 -16.79
C VAL A 139 8.46 8.96 -17.97
N GLY A 140 8.38 10.26 -17.77
CA GLY A 140 8.82 11.27 -18.75
C GLY A 140 10.34 11.50 -18.71
N GLN A 141 10.75 12.59 -19.35
CA GLN A 141 12.13 13.10 -19.34
C GLN A 141 12.20 14.44 -18.57
N ASP A 142 11.36 14.59 -17.58
CA ASP A 142 11.16 15.80 -16.77
C ASP A 142 11.74 15.64 -15.36
N ALA A 143 11.88 16.76 -14.66
CA ALA A 143 12.46 16.80 -13.31
C ALA A 143 11.61 16.05 -12.28
N GLU A 144 10.29 16.00 -12.48
CA GLU A 144 9.35 15.29 -11.62
C GLU A 144 9.54 13.78 -11.73
N SER A 145 9.80 13.28 -12.94
CA SER A 145 10.15 11.87 -13.19
C SER A 145 11.44 11.48 -12.47
N ASP A 146 12.49 12.29 -12.59
CA ASP A 146 13.76 12.02 -11.92
C ASP A 146 13.64 12.11 -10.38
N TRP A 147 12.85 13.06 -9.89
CA TRP A 147 12.55 13.17 -8.46
C TRP A 147 11.79 11.93 -7.95
N ALA A 148 10.76 11.47 -8.66
CA ALA A 148 9.96 10.31 -8.28
C ALA A 148 10.80 9.03 -8.23
N LEU A 149 11.67 8.81 -9.23
CA LEU A 149 12.63 7.68 -9.24
C LEU A 149 13.58 7.73 -8.04
N GLY A 150 14.08 8.93 -7.71
CA GLY A 150 14.93 9.14 -6.53
C GLY A 150 14.18 8.90 -5.21
N ALA A 151 12.90 9.28 -5.13
CA ALA A 151 12.06 9.05 -3.96
C ALA A 151 11.78 7.55 -3.75
N LEU A 152 11.43 6.81 -4.82
CA LEU A 152 11.25 5.36 -4.80
C LEU A 152 12.50 4.64 -4.27
N SER A 153 13.68 4.99 -4.80
CA SER A 153 14.95 4.42 -4.36
C SER A 153 15.21 4.63 -2.87
N LYS A 154 14.91 5.82 -2.33
CA LYS A 154 15.02 6.13 -0.90
C LYS A 154 14.07 5.31 -0.03
N LEU A 155 12.94 4.90 -0.59
CA LEU A 155 11.92 4.09 0.07
C LEU A 155 12.13 2.57 -0.13
N GLY A 156 13.27 2.18 -0.70
CA GLY A 156 13.63 0.76 -0.87
C GLY A 156 13.03 0.07 -2.10
N VAL A 157 12.45 0.84 -3.03
CA VAL A 157 11.89 0.31 -4.27
C VAL A 157 12.86 0.54 -5.42
N HIS A 158 13.22 -0.52 -6.14
CA HIS A 158 14.04 -0.44 -7.34
C HIS A 158 13.16 -0.13 -8.55
N ALA A 159 13.23 1.09 -9.07
CA ALA A 159 12.46 1.48 -10.25
C ALA A 159 13.08 0.94 -11.53
N LEU A 160 12.23 0.39 -12.42
CA LEU A 160 12.54 -0.01 -13.79
C LEU A 160 11.79 0.96 -14.73
N PRO A 161 12.38 2.13 -15.03
CA PRO A 161 11.69 3.17 -15.76
C PRO A 161 11.60 2.84 -17.26
N ILE A 162 10.39 2.93 -17.82
CA ILE A 162 10.15 2.95 -19.27
C ILE A 162 10.00 4.42 -19.64
N ARG A 163 11.04 4.98 -20.26
CA ARG A 163 11.04 6.39 -20.64
C ARG A 163 10.19 6.59 -21.90
N SER A 164 9.19 7.45 -21.77
CA SER A 164 8.34 7.88 -22.86
C SER A 164 9.04 8.88 -23.79
N THR A 165 8.34 9.30 -24.85
CA THR A 165 8.85 10.28 -25.81
C THR A 165 9.16 11.64 -25.15
N PRO A 166 10.04 12.48 -25.74
CA PRO A 166 10.54 13.70 -25.11
C PRO A 166 9.48 14.72 -24.65
N ASN A 167 8.28 14.67 -25.23
CA ASN A 167 7.23 15.65 -24.93
C ASN A 167 6.28 15.21 -23.79
N ASN A 168 6.39 13.98 -23.30
CA ASN A 168 5.53 13.46 -22.26
C ASN A 168 6.21 13.64 -20.90
N ARG A 169 5.43 14.04 -19.91
CA ARG A 169 5.87 14.26 -18.52
C ARG A 169 5.10 13.41 -17.54
N LEU A 170 5.65 13.29 -16.35
CA LEU A 170 4.98 12.56 -15.27
C LEU A 170 3.70 13.30 -14.85
N SER A 171 2.62 12.57 -14.69
CA SER A 171 1.34 13.08 -14.17
C SER A 171 1.52 13.68 -12.79
N GLN A 172 0.89 14.83 -12.57
CA GLN A 172 0.87 15.54 -11.30
C GLN A 172 -0.55 15.68 -10.77
N ALA A 173 -0.68 15.76 -9.46
CA ALA A 173 -1.92 16.10 -8.81
C ALA A 173 -1.72 17.20 -7.77
N ILE A 174 -2.70 18.09 -7.63
CA ILE A 174 -2.81 19.02 -6.52
C ILE A 174 -3.86 18.47 -5.58
N VAL A 175 -3.47 18.21 -4.34
CA VAL A 175 -4.36 17.72 -3.29
C VAL A 175 -4.56 18.86 -2.28
N ILE A 176 -5.68 19.55 -2.35
CA ILE A 176 -6.04 20.62 -1.41
C ILE A 176 -6.67 19.95 -0.18
N ILE A 177 -6.09 20.20 0.98
CA ILE A 177 -6.51 19.62 2.26
C ILE A 177 -6.97 20.74 3.17
N GLU A 178 -8.25 20.76 3.52
CA GLU A 178 -8.84 21.74 4.44
C GLU A 178 -8.58 21.37 5.90
N ARG A 179 -8.68 22.35 6.80
CA ARG A 179 -8.49 22.15 8.25
C ARG A 179 -9.42 21.09 8.84
N ASN A 180 -10.61 20.90 8.28
CA ASN A 180 -11.59 19.88 8.70
C ASN A 180 -11.28 18.48 8.17
N GLY A 181 -10.20 18.31 7.36
CA GLY A 181 -9.79 17.06 6.73
C GLY A 181 -10.45 16.78 5.37
N SER A 182 -11.34 17.67 4.88
CA SER A 182 -11.92 17.55 3.55
C SER A 182 -10.86 17.74 2.47
N ARG A 183 -11.09 17.13 1.29
CA ARG A 183 -10.11 17.17 0.19
C ARG A 183 -10.74 17.46 -1.14
N THR A 184 -9.99 18.20 -1.91
CA THR A 184 -10.25 18.41 -3.34
C THR A 184 -8.99 18.03 -4.11
N ILE A 185 -9.13 17.14 -5.11
CA ILE A 185 -8.01 16.66 -5.91
C ILE A 185 -8.19 17.15 -7.34
N ILE A 186 -7.16 17.77 -7.87
CA ILE A 186 -7.05 18.19 -9.27
C ILE A 186 -5.91 17.40 -9.87
N SER A 187 -6.22 16.47 -10.77
CA SER A 187 -5.21 15.59 -11.39
C SER A 187 -5.05 15.90 -12.87
N GLU A 188 -3.83 15.83 -13.33
CA GLU A 188 -3.54 15.80 -14.77
C GLU A 188 -3.92 14.43 -15.35
N PRO A 189 -4.25 14.37 -16.65
CA PRO A 189 -4.40 13.10 -17.34
C PRO A 189 -3.08 12.33 -17.35
N PHE A 190 -3.15 11.01 -17.40
CA PHE A 190 -1.97 10.17 -17.57
C PHE A 190 -1.64 10.07 -19.06
N GLU A 191 -0.61 10.80 -19.51
CA GLU A 191 -0.24 10.94 -20.93
C GLU A 191 0.92 10.02 -21.36
N LEU A 192 1.49 9.22 -20.46
CA LEU A 192 2.65 8.37 -20.73
C LEU A 192 2.29 7.10 -21.54
N GLY A 193 1.02 6.93 -21.87
CA GLY A 193 0.50 5.88 -22.72
C GLY A 193 0.14 4.59 -21.99
N GLU A 194 -0.78 3.85 -22.59
CA GLU A 194 -1.14 2.50 -22.19
C GLU A 194 -0.17 1.53 -22.85
N VAL A 195 0.91 1.19 -22.17
CA VAL A 195 1.96 0.29 -22.66
C VAL A 195 2.08 -0.94 -21.77
N ASP A 196 2.53 -2.06 -22.36
CA ASP A 196 2.98 -3.19 -21.55
C ASP A 196 4.31 -2.83 -20.87
N LEU A 197 4.24 -2.59 -19.57
CA LEU A 197 5.38 -2.16 -18.76
C LEU A 197 6.45 -3.25 -18.60
N THR A 198 6.17 -4.48 -19.04
CA THR A 198 7.08 -5.62 -18.92
C THR A 198 7.53 -6.18 -20.29
N ALA A 199 7.08 -5.59 -21.39
CA ALA A 199 7.34 -6.09 -22.75
C ALA A 199 8.83 -6.34 -23.03
N ASN A 200 9.70 -5.47 -22.53
CA ASN A 200 11.15 -5.52 -22.76
C ASN A 200 11.92 -6.18 -21.59
N LEU A 201 11.22 -6.69 -20.57
CA LEU A 201 11.89 -7.36 -19.46
C LEU A 201 12.19 -8.81 -19.84
N GLU A 202 13.41 -9.24 -19.54
CA GLU A 202 13.78 -10.65 -19.61
C GLU A 202 13.20 -11.37 -18.40
N ILE A 203 12.20 -12.23 -18.64
CA ILE A 203 11.54 -13.00 -17.60
C ILE A 203 12.24 -14.37 -17.52
N LYS A 204 12.93 -14.59 -16.40
CA LYS A 204 13.60 -15.87 -16.13
C LYS A 204 12.79 -16.67 -15.10
N PRO A 205 12.86 -18.01 -15.17
CA PRO A 205 12.39 -18.85 -14.07
C PRO A 205 13.10 -18.45 -12.77
N GLU A 206 12.34 -18.22 -11.72
CA GLU A 206 12.89 -17.90 -10.39
C GLU A 206 12.89 -19.14 -9.50
N LEU A 207 13.99 -19.33 -8.78
CA LEU A 207 14.09 -20.40 -7.75
C LEU A 207 13.43 -19.99 -6.43
N ARG A 208 13.19 -18.69 -6.26
CA ARG A 208 12.53 -18.07 -5.10
C ARG A 208 11.07 -17.73 -5.45
N PRO A 209 10.18 -17.59 -4.46
CA PRO A 209 8.83 -17.11 -4.73
C PRO A 209 8.87 -15.77 -5.46
N ALA A 210 8.13 -15.64 -6.56
CA ALA A 210 8.09 -14.45 -7.37
C ALA A 210 6.67 -14.12 -7.81
N CYS A 211 6.34 -12.83 -7.82
CA CYS A 211 5.03 -12.33 -8.23
C CYS A 211 5.16 -11.09 -9.10
N LEU A 212 4.45 -11.08 -10.22
CA LEU A 212 4.10 -9.87 -10.95
C LEU A 212 2.81 -9.31 -10.35
N HIS A 213 2.83 -8.07 -9.87
CA HIS A 213 1.63 -7.33 -9.48
C HIS A 213 1.29 -6.28 -10.53
N ILE A 214 0.04 -6.30 -11.02
CA ILE A 214 -0.44 -5.39 -12.07
C ILE A 214 -1.44 -4.40 -11.46
N GLU A 215 -1.21 -3.10 -11.66
CA GLU A 215 -2.24 -2.10 -11.43
C GLU A 215 -3.33 -2.21 -12.50
N GLY A 216 -4.59 -2.13 -12.11
CA GLY A 216 -5.74 -2.33 -13.00
C GLY A 216 -5.76 -1.45 -14.25
N PHE A 217 -5.15 -0.26 -14.18
CA PHE A 217 -5.01 0.63 -15.34
C PHE A 217 -4.30 -0.06 -16.52
N HIS A 218 -3.31 -0.91 -16.25
CA HIS A 218 -2.52 -1.60 -17.26
C HIS A 218 -3.01 -3.03 -17.58
N TYR A 219 -4.16 -3.46 -17.04
CA TYR A 219 -4.62 -4.84 -17.21
C TYR A 219 -4.72 -5.24 -18.71
N ASP A 220 -5.39 -4.43 -19.52
CA ASP A 220 -5.64 -4.78 -20.93
C ASP A 220 -4.34 -4.85 -21.74
N THR A 221 -3.39 -3.95 -21.52
CA THR A 221 -2.09 -3.93 -22.22
C THR A 221 -1.15 -5.05 -21.78
N MET A 222 -1.33 -5.57 -20.57
CA MET A 222 -0.45 -6.59 -19.98
C MET A 222 -1.01 -8.01 -20.06
N THR A 223 -2.13 -8.23 -20.73
CA THR A 223 -2.77 -9.56 -20.82
C THR A 223 -1.83 -10.64 -21.37
N ALA A 224 -1.04 -10.31 -22.42
CA ALA A 224 -0.04 -11.22 -22.97
C ALA A 224 1.11 -11.51 -22.01
N SER A 225 1.50 -10.54 -21.21
CA SER A 225 2.55 -10.71 -20.20
C SER A 225 2.11 -11.62 -19.04
N ILE A 226 0.85 -11.66 -18.68
CA ILE A 226 0.33 -12.57 -17.64
C ILE A 226 0.73 -14.03 -17.95
N GLU A 227 0.51 -14.47 -19.21
CA GLU A 227 0.85 -15.84 -19.63
C GLU A 227 2.37 -16.07 -19.61
N ARG A 228 3.18 -15.11 -20.08
CA ARG A 228 4.65 -15.21 -20.05
C ARG A 228 5.19 -15.39 -18.64
N PHE A 229 4.63 -14.65 -17.66
CA PHE A 229 5.04 -14.78 -16.26
C PHE A 229 4.62 -16.12 -15.66
N HIS A 230 3.40 -16.61 -15.97
CA HIS A 230 2.98 -17.95 -15.53
C HIS A 230 3.87 -19.05 -16.09
N GLN A 231 4.25 -18.98 -17.38
CA GLN A 231 5.16 -19.95 -18.01
C GLN A 231 6.55 -19.95 -17.36
N ALA A 232 6.99 -18.80 -16.83
CA ALA A 232 8.23 -18.68 -16.06
C ALA A 232 8.08 -19.09 -14.57
N GLY A 233 6.91 -19.58 -14.16
CA GLY A 233 6.66 -20.03 -12.79
C GLY A 233 6.32 -18.94 -11.78
N TRP A 234 6.14 -17.68 -12.24
CA TRP A 234 5.73 -16.58 -11.40
C TRP A 234 4.23 -16.64 -11.06
N LYS A 235 3.88 -16.14 -9.90
CA LYS A 235 2.50 -15.78 -9.59
C LYS A 235 2.15 -14.45 -10.21
N VAL A 236 0.85 -14.23 -10.50
CA VAL A 236 0.36 -12.93 -10.97
C VAL A 236 -0.73 -12.45 -10.03
N SER A 237 -0.59 -11.22 -9.56
CA SER A 237 -1.61 -10.54 -8.78
C SER A 237 -2.07 -9.26 -9.47
N LEU A 238 -3.26 -8.80 -9.12
CA LEU A 238 -3.86 -7.60 -9.68
C LEU A 238 -4.62 -6.83 -8.61
N HIS A 239 -4.53 -5.52 -8.69
CA HIS A 239 -5.27 -4.58 -7.88
C HIS A 239 -6.19 -3.74 -8.78
N SER A 240 -7.47 -3.65 -8.45
CA SER A 240 -8.47 -2.99 -9.31
C SER A 240 -8.36 -1.47 -9.41
N ALA A 241 -7.42 -0.84 -8.70
CA ALA A 241 -7.20 0.60 -8.79
C ALA A 241 -6.86 1.00 -10.24
N GLY A 242 -7.47 2.09 -10.68
CA GLY A 242 -7.27 2.62 -12.01
C GLY A 242 -7.90 1.80 -13.15
N LEU A 243 -8.64 0.72 -12.87
CA LEU A 243 -9.28 -0.08 -13.92
C LEU A 243 -10.13 0.82 -14.84
N PRO A 244 -9.90 0.82 -16.17
CA PRO A 244 -10.64 1.66 -17.09
C PRO A 244 -12.15 1.38 -17.06
N ARG A 245 -12.97 2.39 -17.36
CA ARG A 245 -14.43 2.20 -17.37
C ARG A 245 -14.89 1.10 -18.32
N SER A 246 -14.23 0.98 -19.47
CA SER A 246 -14.47 -0.08 -20.46
C SER A 246 -14.26 -1.49 -19.91
N ALA A 247 -13.39 -1.64 -18.91
CA ALA A 247 -13.09 -2.92 -18.26
C ALA A 247 -13.95 -3.21 -17.03
N ARG A 248 -14.83 -2.28 -16.61
CA ARG A 248 -15.70 -2.43 -15.43
C ARG A 248 -17.01 -3.13 -15.78
N THR A 249 -16.95 -4.32 -16.35
CA THR A 249 -18.09 -5.15 -16.68
C THR A 249 -17.95 -6.55 -16.06
N PRO A 250 -19.09 -7.25 -15.83
CA PRO A 250 -19.07 -8.62 -15.30
C PRO A 250 -18.24 -9.58 -16.15
N GLU A 251 -18.25 -9.43 -17.48
CA GLU A 251 -17.53 -10.27 -18.44
C GLU A 251 -16.03 -10.08 -18.32
N VAL A 252 -15.57 -8.83 -18.26
CA VAL A 252 -14.14 -8.49 -18.09
C VAL A 252 -13.67 -8.95 -16.71
N PHE A 253 -14.44 -8.70 -15.67
CA PHE A 253 -14.11 -9.19 -14.33
C PHE A 253 -13.96 -10.72 -14.30
N ALA A 254 -14.92 -11.45 -14.90
CA ALA A 254 -14.85 -12.90 -14.95
C ALA A 254 -13.62 -13.41 -15.73
N ARG A 255 -13.27 -12.77 -16.84
CA ARG A 255 -12.05 -13.09 -17.61
C ARG A 255 -10.80 -12.82 -16.78
N MET A 256 -10.72 -11.66 -16.13
CA MET A 256 -9.61 -11.21 -15.31
C MET A 256 -9.31 -12.20 -14.17
N ILE A 257 -10.29 -12.55 -13.34
CA ILE A 257 -10.07 -13.43 -12.18
C ILE A 257 -9.77 -14.88 -12.54
N ARG A 258 -10.05 -15.30 -13.79
CA ARG A 258 -9.63 -16.62 -14.31
C ARG A 258 -8.16 -16.68 -14.70
N GLN A 259 -7.51 -15.53 -14.83
CA GLN A 259 -6.09 -15.44 -15.22
C GLN A 259 -5.18 -15.11 -14.04
N ILE A 260 -5.71 -14.55 -12.96
CA ILE A 260 -4.96 -13.94 -11.86
C ILE A 260 -4.94 -14.86 -10.64
N ASP A 261 -3.75 -15.07 -10.03
CA ASP A 261 -3.58 -15.91 -8.85
C ASP A 261 -4.05 -15.20 -7.55
N LEU A 262 -4.02 -13.85 -7.51
CA LEU A 262 -4.46 -13.07 -6.37
C LEU A 262 -5.03 -11.72 -6.84
N THR A 263 -6.34 -11.52 -6.66
CA THR A 263 -7.03 -10.28 -7.07
C THR A 263 -7.46 -9.48 -5.87
N PHE A 264 -7.06 -8.20 -5.81
CA PHE A 264 -7.56 -7.23 -4.85
C PHE A 264 -8.59 -6.33 -5.53
N ILE A 265 -9.79 -6.27 -4.95
CA ILE A 265 -10.87 -5.42 -5.45
C ILE A 265 -11.61 -4.78 -4.27
N ASN A 266 -12.02 -3.52 -4.42
CA ASN A 266 -12.78 -2.85 -3.38
C ASN A 266 -14.29 -2.94 -3.64
N ASP A 267 -15.08 -2.67 -2.61
CA ASP A 267 -16.53 -2.70 -2.65
C ASP A 267 -17.13 -1.69 -3.65
N VAL A 268 -16.50 -0.52 -3.79
CA VAL A 268 -16.93 0.50 -4.76
C VAL A 268 -16.83 -0.04 -6.19
N MET A 269 -15.72 -0.69 -6.54
CA MET A 269 -15.52 -1.30 -7.85
C MET A 269 -16.49 -2.45 -8.08
N MET A 270 -16.73 -3.30 -7.08
CA MET A 270 -17.70 -4.39 -7.17
C MET A 270 -19.12 -3.86 -7.37
N ARG A 271 -19.51 -2.79 -6.67
CA ARG A 271 -20.82 -2.12 -6.87
C ARG A 271 -20.94 -1.55 -8.28
N GLU A 272 -19.87 -0.96 -8.81
CA GLU A 272 -19.86 -0.41 -10.16
C GLU A 272 -19.98 -1.49 -11.24
N ILE A 273 -19.26 -2.61 -11.11
CA ILE A 273 -19.24 -3.71 -12.07
C ILE A 273 -20.60 -4.45 -12.10
N PHE A 274 -21.18 -4.71 -10.92
CA PHE A 274 -22.37 -5.58 -10.80
C PHE A 274 -23.67 -4.84 -10.45
N GLY A 275 -23.60 -3.52 -10.25
CA GLY A 275 -24.76 -2.70 -9.91
C GLY A 275 -25.32 -2.96 -8.51
N PHE A 276 -24.51 -3.47 -7.57
CA PHE A 276 -24.98 -3.76 -6.22
C PHE A 276 -25.42 -2.49 -5.48
N ARG A 277 -26.63 -2.53 -4.92
CA ARG A 277 -27.22 -1.46 -4.10
C ARG A 277 -27.52 -1.94 -2.67
N THR A 278 -27.12 -3.15 -2.34
CA THR A 278 -27.37 -3.82 -1.07
C THR A 278 -26.37 -3.40 0.00
N GLY A 279 -26.69 -3.72 1.26
CA GLY A 279 -25.75 -3.57 2.39
C GLY A 279 -24.55 -4.49 2.24
N VAL A 280 -23.48 -4.20 3.02
CA VAL A 280 -22.20 -4.91 2.92
C VAL A 280 -22.35 -6.42 3.08
N ALA A 281 -23.10 -6.89 4.09
CA ALA A 281 -23.29 -8.32 4.34
C ALA A 281 -23.94 -9.05 3.16
N THR A 282 -24.99 -8.47 2.57
CA THR A 282 -25.66 -9.04 1.38
C THR A 282 -24.73 -9.04 0.17
N MET A 283 -23.99 -7.94 -0.04
CA MET A 283 -23.02 -7.84 -1.13
C MET A 283 -21.94 -8.94 -1.03
N ILE A 284 -21.44 -9.25 0.17
CA ILE A 284 -20.46 -10.33 0.38
C ILE A 284 -21.03 -11.67 -0.11
N GLU A 285 -22.31 -11.98 0.19
CA GLU A 285 -22.96 -13.20 -0.28
C GLU A 285 -23.17 -13.21 -1.80
N GLU A 286 -23.56 -12.06 -2.38
CA GLU A 286 -23.67 -11.92 -3.84
C GLU A 286 -22.32 -12.14 -4.53
N VAL A 287 -21.25 -11.57 -3.99
CA VAL A 287 -19.87 -11.80 -4.48
C VAL A 287 -19.51 -13.28 -4.38
N ARG A 288 -19.77 -13.94 -3.24
CA ARG A 288 -19.52 -15.38 -3.08
C ARG A 288 -20.23 -16.21 -4.14
N LEU A 289 -21.50 -15.90 -4.44
CA LEU A 289 -22.26 -16.58 -5.50
C LEU A 289 -21.69 -16.34 -6.90
N ILE A 290 -21.24 -15.12 -7.19
CA ILE A 290 -20.56 -14.81 -8.46
C ILE A 290 -19.28 -15.63 -8.58
N LEU A 291 -18.43 -15.61 -7.56
CA LEU A 291 -17.15 -16.34 -7.56
C LEU A 291 -17.36 -17.86 -7.71
N SER A 292 -18.39 -18.43 -7.09
CA SER A 292 -18.72 -19.87 -7.24
C SER A 292 -19.08 -20.26 -8.69
N ARG A 293 -19.68 -19.33 -9.45
CA ARG A 293 -20.04 -19.53 -10.87
C ARG A 293 -18.86 -19.26 -11.81
N VAL A 294 -18.10 -18.19 -11.53
CA VAL A 294 -16.97 -17.79 -12.38
C VAL A 294 -15.78 -18.72 -12.23
N LYS A 295 -15.57 -19.30 -11.04
CA LYS A 295 -14.46 -20.18 -10.70
C LYS A 295 -13.11 -19.47 -10.94
N PRO A 296 -12.70 -18.55 -10.07
CA PRO A 296 -11.44 -17.82 -10.20
C PRO A 296 -10.25 -18.80 -10.19
N ARG A 297 -9.18 -18.45 -10.91
CA ARG A 297 -7.90 -19.18 -10.87
C ARG A 297 -7.31 -19.15 -9.46
N GLY A 298 -7.38 -17.99 -8.83
CA GLY A 298 -6.72 -17.70 -7.57
C GLY A 298 -7.65 -17.15 -6.49
N THR A 299 -7.05 -16.61 -5.47
CA THR A 299 -7.74 -15.98 -4.34
C THR A 299 -8.26 -14.61 -4.72
N VAL A 300 -9.48 -14.26 -4.29
CA VAL A 300 -10.05 -12.91 -4.43
C VAL A 300 -10.16 -12.27 -3.05
N VAL A 301 -9.64 -11.06 -2.92
CA VAL A 301 -9.67 -10.25 -1.71
C VAL A 301 -10.57 -9.04 -1.97
N LEU A 302 -11.68 -8.95 -1.25
CA LEU A 302 -12.62 -7.83 -1.28
C LEU A 302 -12.32 -6.91 -0.11
N THR A 303 -11.84 -5.69 -0.37
CA THR A 303 -11.65 -4.67 0.67
C THR A 303 -12.93 -3.84 0.84
N LEU A 304 -13.29 -3.56 2.10
CA LEU A 304 -14.58 -2.99 2.51
C LEU A 304 -14.41 -1.68 3.30
N GLY A 305 -13.29 -0.99 3.12
CA GLY A 305 -12.97 0.25 3.84
C GLY A 305 -12.96 0.03 5.35
N GLU A 306 -13.80 0.73 6.08
CA GLU A 306 -13.89 0.65 7.56
C GLU A 306 -14.41 -0.69 8.08
N PHE A 307 -15.04 -1.50 7.23
CA PHE A 307 -15.48 -2.86 7.58
C PHE A 307 -14.37 -3.92 7.41
N GLY A 308 -13.18 -3.54 6.96
CA GLY A 308 -12.06 -4.46 6.81
C GLY A 308 -12.00 -5.14 5.44
N ALA A 309 -11.83 -6.46 5.41
CA ALA A 309 -11.73 -7.21 4.16
C ALA A 309 -12.29 -8.63 4.28
N VAL A 310 -12.67 -9.20 3.13
CA VAL A 310 -13.09 -10.60 2.98
C VAL A 310 -12.20 -11.28 1.94
N VAL A 311 -11.61 -12.40 2.33
CA VAL A 311 -10.81 -13.24 1.44
C VAL A 311 -11.61 -14.45 1.01
N PHE A 312 -11.70 -14.68 -0.28
CA PHE A 312 -12.30 -15.85 -0.90
C PHE A 312 -11.21 -16.75 -1.47
N PRO A 313 -10.82 -17.84 -0.75
CA PRO A 313 -9.77 -18.75 -1.21
C PRO A 313 -10.14 -19.47 -2.50
N SER A 314 -9.18 -19.67 -3.40
CA SER A 314 -9.36 -20.46 -4.63
C SER A 314 -9.67 -21.94 -4.38
N THR A 315 -9.27 -22.47 -3.23
CA THR A 315 -9.46 -23.87 -2.85
C THR A 315 -10.88 -24.23 -2.47
N GLY A 316 -11.84 -23.28 -2.53
CA GLY A 316 -13.24 -23.51 -2.17
C GLY A 316 -13.46 -23.66 -0.65
N GLY A 317 -12.49 -23.29 0.17
CA GLY A 317 -12.62 -23.24 1.63
C GLY A 317 -13.56 -22.12 2.10
N PRO A 318 -13.84 -22.03 3.41
CA PRO A 318 -14.64 -20.94 3.96
C PRO A 318 -13.99 -19.60 3.68
N ARG A 319 -14.81 -18.55 3.47
CA ARG A 319 -14.30 -17.20 3.38
C ARG A 319 -13.69 -16.78 4.71
N ILE A 320 -12.70 -15.90 4.64
CA ILE A 320 -11.99 -15.35 5.80
C ILE A 320 -12.39 -13.87 5.90
N GLU A 321 -12.95 -13.47 7.04
CA GLU A 321 -13.31 -12.08 7.29
C GLU A 321 -12.34 -11.49 8.32
N VAL A 322 -11.77 -10.34 7.99
CA VAL A 322 -10.86 -9.61 8.89
C VAL A 322 -11.38 -8.19 9.10
N PRO A 323 -11.59 -7.74 10.33
CA PRO A 323 -12.04 -6.39 10.61
C PRO A 323 -10.92 -5.37 10.36
N ALA A 324 -11.31 -4.13 10.05
CA ALA A 324 -10.39 -3.01 10.12
C ALA A 324 -10.06 -2.68 11.58
N LEU A 325 -8.86 -2.15 11.81
CA LEU A 325 -8.50 -1.64 13.12
C LEU A 325 -9.24 -0.32 13.39
N PRO A 326 -9.95 -0.16 14.53
CA PRO A 326 -10.57 1.10 14.88
C PRO A 326 -9.49 2.18 15.12
N VAL A 327 -9.47 3.20 14.27
CA VAL A 327 -8.51 4.31 14.34
C VAL A 327 -9.19 5.64 14.07
N ASN A 328 -8.60 6.73 14.57
CA ASN A 328 -9.00 8.07 14.14
C ASN A 328 -8.48 8.31 12.74
N ARG A 329 -9.36 8.17 11.75
CA ARG A 329 -9.04 8.37 10.35
C ARG A 329 -8.78 9.86 10.06
N VAL A 330 -7.62 10.12 9.46
CA VAL A 330 -7.22 11.43 8.91
C VAL A 330 -7.33 11.41 7.39
N ASP A 331 -6.82 10.34 6.75
CA ASP A 331 -6.69 10.22 5.31
C ASP A 331 -6.81 8.77 4.85
N ALA A 332 -7.77 8.47 3.96
CA ALA A 332 -7.95 7.14 3.41
C ALA A 332 -7.10 6.86 2.14
N THR A 333 -6.33 7.85 1.67
CA THR A 333 -5.51 7.72 0.46
C THR A 333 -4.45 6.64 0.66
N GLY A 334 -4.32 5.74 -0.31
CA GLY A 334 -3.32 4.67 -0.30
C GLY A 334 -3.60 3.51 0.68
N ALA A 335 -4.72 3.52 1.42
CA ALA A 335 -5.04 2.42 2.35
C ALA A 335 -5.18 1.07 1.63
N GLY A 336 -5.86 1.05 0.47
CA GLY A 336 -5.99 -0.16 -0.36
C GLY A 336 -4.65 -0.62 -0.93
N ASP A 337 -3.80 0.32 -1.33
CA ASP A 337 -2.45 0.05 -1.83
C ASP A 337 -1.56 -0.53 -0.71
N SER A 338 -1.62 0.06 0.48
CA SER A 338 -0.93 -0.46 1.68
C SER A 338 -1.42 -1.85 2.06
N PHE A 339 -2.74 -2.09 2.02
CA PHE A 339 -3.31 -3.41 2.25
C PHE A 339 -2.70 -4.44 1.30
N ALA A 340 -2.75 -4.16 -0.01
CA ALA A 340 -2.25 -5.09 -1.02
C ALA A 340 -0.74 -5.32 -0.90
N GLY A 341 0.07 -4.28 -0.67
CA GLY A 341 1.52 -4.39 -0.50
C GLY A 341 1.92 -5.24 0.71
N ILE A 342 1.29 -5.01 1.86
CA ILE A 342 1.54 -5.78 3.08
C ILE A 342 1.06 -7.24 2.91
N PHE A 343 -0.13 -7.44 2.34
CA PHE A 343 -0.64 -8.78 2.05
C PHE A 343 0.33 -9.59 1.20
N LEU A 344 0.81 -9.00 0.08
CA LEU A 344 1.76 -9.62 -0.83
C LEU A 344 3.08 -9.99 -0.12
N SER A 345 3.56 -9.13 0.78
CA SER A 345 4.79 -9.41 1.54
C SER A 345 4.66 -10.69 2.36
N LEU A 346 3.57 -10.84 3.11
CA LEU A 346 3.35 -12.03 3.93
C LEU A 346 3.03 -13.27 3.08
N TRP A 347 2.19 -13.08 2.04
CA TRP A 347 1.76 -14.17 1.16
C TRP A 347 2.93 -14.81 0.40
N LEU A 348 3.86 -14.01 -0.12
CA LEU A 348 5.05 -14.52 -0.82
C LEU A 348 6.01 -15.26 0.10
N HIS A 349 5.97 -15.01 1.40
CA HIS A 349 6.69 -15.76 2.41
C HIS A 349 5.93 -17.00 2.92
N GLY A 350 4.77 -17.33 2.32
CA GLY A 350 3.99 -18.52 2.67
C GLY A 350 3.13 -18.38 3.93
N ALA A 351 2.89 -17.16 4.42
CA ALA A 351 1.94 -16.95 5.50
C ALA A 351 0.52 -17.37 5.07
N SER A 352 -0.32 -17.78 6.03
CA SER A 352 -1.71 -18.10 5.76
C SER A 352 -2.47 -16.86 5.23
N LEU A 353 -3.50 -17.08 4.43
CA LEU A 353 -4.35 -16.00 3.91
C LEU A 353 -4.95 -15.16 5.03
N GLU A 354 -5.33 -15.80 6.15
CA GLU A 354 -5.84 -15.12 7.34
C GLU A 354 -4.79 -14.22 7.98
N THR A 355 -3.58 -14.74 8.18
CA THR A 355 -2.45 -13.96 8.72
C THR A 355 -2.12 -12.77 7.82
N ALA A 356 -2.00 -12.99 6.51
CA ALA A 356 -1.72 -11.95 5.55
C ALA A 356 -2.81 -10.86 5.54
N ALA A 357 -4.08 -11.26 5.52
CA ALA A 357 -5.21 -10.33 5.52
C ALA A 357 -5.29 -9.52 6.83
N ARG A 358 -5.07 -10.16 7.99
CA ARG A 358 -5.10 -9.51 9.29
C ARG A 358 -4.03 -8.42 9.41
N TYR A 359 -2.77 -8.72 9.09
CA TYR A 359 -1.71 -7.73 9.12
C TYR A 359 -1.89 -6.63 8.07
N ALA A 360 -2.40 -6.98 6.90
CA ALA A 360 -2.74 -6.03 5.86
C ALA A 360 -3.85 -5.05 6.30
N ALA A 361 -4.90 -5.53 6.97
CA ALA A 361 -5.97 -4.69 7.51
C ALA A 361 -5.45 -3.73 8.61
N ILE A 362 -4.57 -4.21 9.49
CA ILE A 362 -3.92 -3.37 10.51
C ILE A 362 -3.09 -2.28 9.83
N GLY A 363 -2.23 -2.63 8.88
CA GLY A 363 -1.36 -1.67 8.20
C GLY A 363 -2.14 -0.65 7.40
N ALA A 364 -3.16 -1.07 6.65
CA ALA A 364 -4.06 -0.19 5.93
C ALA A 364 -4.77 0.79 6.87
N SER A 365 -5.27 0.32 8.02
CA SER A 365 -5.88 1.20 9.01
C SER A 365 -4.88 2.22 9.58
N LEU A 366 -3.65 1.80 9.88
CA LEU A 366 -2.60 2.69 10.35
C LEU A 366 -2.22 3.75 9.30
N THR A 367 -2.19 3.39 8.01
CA THR A 367 -1.97 4.35 6.92
C THR A 367 -3.00 5.47 6.96
N THR A 368 -4.25 5.19 7.28
CA THR A 368 -5.31 6.21 7.31
C THR A 368 -5.19 7.23 8.44
N THR A 369 -4.28 7.05 9.38
CA THR A 369 -4.15 7.91 10.57
C THR A 369 -3.27 9.14 10.35
N VAL A 370 -2.69 9.28 9.19
CA VAL A 370 -1.85 10.40 8.77
C VAL A 370 -2.24 10.83 7.36
N GLU A 371 -1.79 12.00 6.95
CA GLU A 371 -2.02 12.52 5.60
C GLU A 371 -1.07 11.89 4.59
N GLY A 372 -1.56 11.66 3.36
CA GLY A 372 -0.82 11.12 2.23
C GLY A 372 -0.65 9.60 2.29
N ALA A 373 -0.62 8.97 1.12
CA ALA A 373 -0.54 7.50 0.98
C ALA A 373 0.70 6.88 1.62
N GLN A 374 1.77 7.66 1.78
CA GLN A 374 3.04 7.23 2.35
C GLN A 374 3.40 7.95 3.65
N GLY A 375 2.45 8.72 4.20
CA GLY A 375 2.62 9.40 5.49
C GLY A 375 2.89 8.42 6.63
N TYR A 376 2.45 7.16 6.47
CA TYR A 376 2.74 6.05 7.38
C TYR A 376 3.07 4.79 6.58
N ILE A 377 4.28 4.29 6.73
CA ILE A 377 4.73 3.01 6.17
C ILE A 377 4.91 2.05 7.35
N ALA A 378 4.08 1.02 7.40
CA ALA A 378 4.09 0.05 8.49
C ALA A 378 5.23 -0.95 8.29
N ASP A 379 6.11 -1.11 9.31
CA ASP A 379 7.01 -2.24 9.41
C ASP A 379 6.38 -3.41 10.18
N PHE A 380 6.94 -4.61 10.01
CA PHE A 380 6.37 -5.81 10.64
C PHE A 380 6.40 -5.76 12.18
N THR A 381 7.39 -5.10 12.77
CA THR A 381 7.47 -4.94 14.23
C THR A 381 6.27 -4.18 14.76
N THR A 382 5.92 -3.07 14.09
CA THR A 382 4.74 -2.27 14.43
C THR A 382 3.44 -3.03 14.17
N LEU A 383 3.33 -3.72 13.02
CA LEU A 383 2.17 -4.55 12.70
C LEU A 383 1.93 -5.60 13.78
N LYS A 384 2.97 -6.34 14.16
CA LYS A 384 2.91 -7.37 15.21
C LYS A 384 2.53 -6.80 16.57
N ALA A 385 3.15 -5.70 16.98
CA ALA A 385 2.84 -5.04 18.25
C ALA A 385 1.38 -4.58 18.31
N THR A 386 0.87 -4.01 17.21
CA THR A 386 -0.51 -3.56 17.10
C THR A 386 -1.51 -4.73 17.14
N ALA A 387 -1.20 -5.84 16.47
CA ALA A 387 -2.01 -7.05 16.49
C ALA A 387 -2.15 -7.61 17.91
N LEU A 388 -1.02 -7.73 18.64
CA LEU A 388 -1.00 -8.22 20.01
C LEU A 388 -1.79 -7.31 20.98
N ALA A 389 -1.67 -5.99 20.81
CA ALA A 389 -2.42 -5.04 21.64
C ALA A 389 -3.94 -5.17 21.43
N ASN A 390 -4.38 -5.43 20.19
CA ASN A 390 -5.80 -5.65 19.89
C ASN A 390 -6.35 -6.96 20.45
N ASP A 391 -5.58 -8.04 20.40
CA ASP A 391 -6.00 -9.34 20.95
C ASP A 391 -6.23 -9.27 22.46
N VAL A 392 -5.41 -8.51 23.19
CA VAL A 392 -5.56 -8.29 24.63
C VAL A 392 -6.80 -7.44 24.97
N MET A 393 -7.23 -6.54 24.07
CA MET A 393 -8.44 -5.73 24.27
C MET A 393 -9.73 -6.47 23.89
N ALA A 394 -9.63 -7.52 23.08
CA ALA A 394 -10.78 -8.32 22.62
C ALA A 394 -11.05 -9.54 23.52
N SER A 395 -10.11 -9.90 24.40
CA SER A 395 -10.21 -10.97 25.42
C SER A 395 -10.69 -10.40 26.76
#